data_d350aec1a71b178d8018c2752ed0dbb6
#
_entry.id   d350aec1a71b178d8018c2752ed0dbb6
#
_cell.length_a   1.000
_cell.length_b   1.000
_cell.length_c   1.000
_cell.angle_alpha   90.00
_cell.angle_beta   90.00
_cell.angle_gamma   90.00
#
_symmetry.space_group_name_H-M   'P 1'
#
loop_
_entity.id
_entity.type
_entity.pdbx_description
1 polymer ?
#
loop_
_entity_poly.entity_id
_entity_poly.type
_entity_poly.pdbx_seq_one_letter_code
_entity_poly.pdbx_strand_id
1 'polypeptide(L)'
;MIEATGLSKNYGTRNVVDDLSFRVRTGDVLGFIGPNGAGKSTAMKMLCGILPVYSGKVRIGDYDVSEHPREARELLGFLPENAPLHSAMSVHAFLRYAACMRGITGRKEREAKIARAVERCQLHDVLQEDLDALSKGFRRRVCLAQAILNEPPALILDEPTDGLDPNQKREIRSLIGELRENTAIILSTHILEEVEAVCTRTLLLCAGKKLFEGSREEFMALKQSGETVSDLFARLTGEGGRT
;
A
#
# COMPACT_ATOMS: atom_id res chain seq x y z
N MET A 1 5.05 -0.04 -14.30
CA MET A 1 3.67 0.36 -13.94
C MET A 1 3.69 1.51 -12.94
N ILE A 2 4.42 1.39 -11.83
CA ILE A 2 4.71 2.51 -10.92
C ILE A 2 6.19 2.83 -11.03
N GLU A 3 6.55 4.09 -11.23
CA GLU A 3 7.94 4.53 -11.35
C GLU A 3 8.15 5.82 -10.54
N ALA A 4 9.18 5.83 -9.72
CA ALA A 4 9.64 6.96 -8.96
C ALA A 4 11.08 7.26 -9.35
N THR A 5 11.41 8.51 -9.62
CA THR A 5 12.75 8.93 -10.03
C THR A 5 13.16 10.19 -9.27
N GLY A 6 14.22 10.08 -8.48
CA GLY A 6 14.81 11.21 -7.76
C GLY A 6 13.89 11.89 -6.76
N LEU A 7 12.94 11.15 -6.14
CA LEU A 7 11.97 11.74 -5.22
C LEU A 7 12.67 12.29 -3.99
N SER A 8 12.42 13.55 -3.70
CA SER A 8 12.89 14.18 -2.46
C SER A 8 11.79 15.01 -1.81
N LYS A 9 11.77 15.02 -0.48
CA LYS A 9 10.81 15.77 0.34
C LYS A 9 11.43 16.28 1.62
N ASN A 10 11.36 17.58 1.80
CA ASN A 10 11.84 18.28 2.98
C ASN A 10 10.67 18.87 3.77
N TYR A 11 10.77 18.83 5.09
CA TYR A 11 9.95 19.61 6.01
C TYR A 11 10.87 20.50 6.84
N GLY A 12 10.94 21.77 6.49
CA GLY A 12 11.93 22.69 7.03
C GLY A 12 13.36 22.22 6.73
N THR A 13 14.16 22.00 7.76
CA THR A 13 15.56 21.52 7.64
C THR A 13 15.67 19.99 7.57
N ARG A 14 14.56 19.25 7.78
CA ARG A 14 14.58 17.77 7.83
C ARG A 14 14.29 17.20 6.44
N ASN A 15 15.24 16.45 5.89
CA ASN A 15 15.07 15.61 4.71
C ASN A 15 14.33 14.32 5.11
N VAL A 16 13.08 14.16 4.65
CA VAL A 16 12.25 13.00 5.00
C VAL A 16 12.27 11.92 3.91
N VAL A 17 12.45 12.33 2.66
CA VAL A 17 12.73 11.46 1.51
C VAL A 17 13.86 12.11 0.73
N ASP A 18 14.89 11.35 0.37
CA ASP A 18 16.12 11.86 -0.22
C ASP A 18 16.55 10.99 -1.40
N ASP A 19 16.39 11.54 -2.61
CA ASP A 19 16.77 10.94 -3.91
C ASP A 19 16.26 9.50 -4.11
N LEU A 20 14.99 9.26 -3.79
CA LEU A 20 14.39 7.94 -3.86
C LEU A 20 13.98 7.60 -5.28
N SER A 21 14.58 6.56 -5.85
CA SER A 21 14.28 6.03 -7.18
C SER A 21 14.01 4.54 -7.12
N PHE A 22 12.92 4.07 -7.73
CA PHE A 22 12.57 2.66 -7.86
C PHE A 22 11.48 2.46 -8.92
N ARG A 23 11.24 1.20 -9.31
CA ARG A 23 10.20 0.80 -10.27
C ARG A 23 9.49 -0.47 -9.82
N VAL A 24 8.15 -0.50 -9.98
CA VAL A 24 7.31 -1.66 -9.71
C VAL A 24 6.55 -2.05 -10.97
N ARG A 25 6.66 -3.30 -11.37
CA ARG A 25 5.98 -3.87 -12.55
C ARG A 25 4.73 -4.63 -12.14
N THR A 26 3.84 -4.86 -13.06
CA THR A 26 2.74 -5.82 -12.87
C THR A 26 3.33 -7.18 -12.47
N GLY A 27 2.76 -7.83 -11.48
CA GLY A 27 3.28 -9.06 -10.88
C GLY A 27 4.21 -8.85 -9.69
N ASP A 28 4.76 -7.64 -9.52
CA ASP A 28 5.59 -7.31 -8.35
C ASP A 28 4.72 -6.95 -7.14
N VAL A 29 5.12 -7.45 -5.97
CA VAL A 29 4.75 -6.90 -4.66
C VAL A 29 6.02 -6.34 -4.04
N LEU A 30 6.21 -5.02 -4.11
CA LEU A 30 7.35 -4.34 -3.49
C LEU A 30 7.06 -4.04 -2.02
N GLY A 31 7.72 -4.77 -1.12
CA GLY A 31 7.74 -4.48 0.30
C GLY A 31 8.55 -3.22 0.60
N PHE A 32 7.87 -2.16 1.01
CA PHE A 32 8.48 -0.89 1.39
C PHE A 32 8.70 -0.88 2.89
N ILE A 33 9.87 -1.31 3.35
CA ILE A 33 10.18 -1.53 4.75
C ILE A 33 11.09 -0.43 5.31
N GLY A 34 11.06 -0.26 6.60
CA GLY A 34 11.89 0.72 7.30
C GLY A 34 11.33 1.06 8.67
N PRO A 35 12.15 1.62 9.57
CA PRO A 35 11.71 2.03 10.91
C PRO A 35 10.64 3.14 10.85
N ASN A 36 10.01 3.39 12.00
CA ASN A 36 9.09 4.52 12.12
C ASN A 36 9.83 5.83 11.88
N GLY A 37 9.21 6.71 11.07
CA GLY A 37 9.85 7.96 10.65
C GLY A 37 10.90 7.84 9.54
N ALA A 38 11.08 6.66 8.92
CA ALA A 38 11.99 6.46 7.79
C ALA A 38 11.58 7.21 6.52
N GLY A 39 10.33 7.69 6.41
CA GLY A 39 9.81 8.39 5.24
C GLY A 39 8.81 7.58 4.41
N LYS A 40 8.46 6.35 4.81
CA LYS A 40 7.55 5.44 4.07
C LYS A 40 6.22 6.09 3.70
N SER A 41 5.43 6.53 4.69
CA SER A 41 4.10 7.12 4.44
C SER A 41 4.18 8.46 3.68
N THR A 42 5.30 9.20 3.82
CA THR A 42 5.55 10.41 3.01
C THR A 42 5.74 10.04 1.55
N ALA A 43 6.58 9.04 1.26
CA ALA A 43 6.79 8.54 -0.10
C ALA A 43 5.48 8.02 -0.69
N MET A 44 4.68 7.21 0.05
CA MET A 44 3.38 6.72 -0.40
C MET A 44 2.43 7.86 -0.78
N LYS A 45 2.35 8.92 0.05
CA LYS A 45 1.50 10.09 -0.24
C LYS A 45 1.97 10.87 -1.47
N MET A 46 3.28 10.92 -1.74
CA MET A 46 3.82 11.50 -2.97
C MET A 46 3.44 10.65 -4.19
N LEU A 47 3.58 9.33 -4.11
CA LEU A 47 3.18 8.39 -5.18
C LEU A 47 1.69 8.50 -5.52
N CYS A 48 0.83 8.74 -4.52
CA CYS A 48 -0.61 8.92 -4.71
C CYS A 48 -1.00 10.35 -5.16
N GLY A 49 -0.05 11.27 -5.28
CA GLY A 49 -0.33 12.69 -5.58
C GLY A 49 -1.13 13.40 -4.48
N ILE A 50 -1.09 12.88 -3.22
CA ILE A 50 -1.68 13.52 -2.04
C ILE A 50 -0.73 14.62 -1.53
N LEU A 51 0.57 14.35 -1.58
CA LEU A 51 1.62 15.35 -1.34
C LEU A 51 2.24 15.75 -2.67
N PRO A 52 2.46 17.07 -2.90
CA PRO A 52 3.10 17.53 -4.11
C PRO A 52 4.55 17.03 -4.20
N VAL A 53 4.94 16.65 -5.41
CA VAL A 53 6.31 16.26 -5.76
C VAL A 53 7.06 17.52 -6.16
N TYR A 54 7.98 18.02 -5.33
CA TYR A 54 8.79 19.20 -5.61
C TYR A 54 10.12 18.85 -6.29
N SER A 55 10.63 17.66 -6.07
CA SER A 55 11.84 17.16 -6.71
C SER A 55 11.65 15.72 -7.13
N GLY A 56 12.12 15.40 -8.33
CA GLY A 56 11.93 14.10 -8.96
C GLY A 56 10.61 13.99 -9.70
N LYS A 57 10.25 12.75 -10.09
CA LYS A 57 9.04 12.43 -10.85
C LYS A 57 8.40 11.15 -10.35
N VAL A 58 7.06 11.09 -10.45
CA VAL A 58 6.26 9.90 -10.24
C VAL A 58 5.42 9.63 -11.46
N ARG A 59 5.45 8.40 -11.96
CA ARG A 59 4.59 7.94 -13.06
C ARG A 59 3.77 6.73 -12.63
N ILE A 60 2.48 6.75 -12.99
CA ILE A 60 1.57 5.61 -12.90
C ILE A 60 1.12 5.28 -14.32
N GLY A 61 1.53 4.13 -14.84
CA GLY A 61 1.38 3.86 -16.27
C GLY A 61 2.16 4.87 -17.10
N ASP A 62 1.44 5.54 -18.00
CA ASP A 62 2.00 6.56 -18.89
C ASP A 62 1.84 7.98 -18.35
N TYR A 63 1.20 8.15 -17.20
CA TYR A 63 0.85 9.45 -16.65
C TYR A 63 1.79 9.89 -15.54
N ASP A 64 2.32 11.12 -15.66
CA ASP A 64 3.00 11.81 -14.56
C ASP A 64 1.97 12.30 -13.54
N VAL A 65 2.19 11.98 -12.27
CA VAL A 65 1.26 12.29 -11.18
C VAL A 65 1.07 13.80 -10.97
N SER A 66 2.07 14.60 -11.31
CA SER A 66 2.03 16.06 -11.17
C SER A 66 1.37 16.76 -12.38
N GLU A 67 1.60 16.22 -13.58
CA GLU A 67 1.08 16.79 -14.83
C GLU A 67 -0.33 16.27 -15.16
N HIS A 68 -0.61 14.99 -14.87
CA HIS A 68 -1.85 14.28 -15.17
C HIS A 68 -2.43 13.60 -13.91
N PRO A 69 -2.75 14.38 -12.85
CA PRO A 69 -3.10 13.80 -11.54
C PRO A 69 -4.42 13.02 -11.55
N ARG A 70 -5.33 13.34 -12.44
CA ARG A 70 -6.61 12.63 -12.54
C ARG A 70 -6.42 11.26 -13.18
N GLU A 71 -5.78 11.22 -14.33
CA GLU A 71 -5.53 10.01 -15.10
C GLU A 71 -4.67 9.02 -14.30
N ALA A 72 -3.64 9.52 -13.62
CA ALA A 72 -2.80 8.73 -12.73
C ALA A 72 -3.60 8.10 -11.58
N ARG A 73 -4.53 8.86 -10.96
CA ARG A 73 -5.39 8.34 -9.86
C ARG A 73 -6.45 7.36 -10.34
N GLU A 74 -6.90 7.44 -11.58
CA GLU A 74 -7.82 6.45 -12.18
C GLU A 74 -7.17 5.07 -12.28
N LEU A 75 -5.84 5.01 -12.49
CA LEU A 75 -5.04 3.78 -12.53
C LEU A 75 -4.59 3.29 -11.14
N LEU A 76 -4.83 4.05 -10.08
CA LEU A 76 -4.29 3.78 -8.75
C LEU A 76 -5.37 3.43 -7.73
N GLY A 77 -5.20 2.29 -7.05
CA GLY A 77 -5.86 2.00 -5.78
C GLY A 77 -4.98 2.43 -4.61
N PHE A 78 -5.57 3.00 -3.57
CA PHE A 78 -4.83 3.38 -2.37
C PHE A 78 -5.58 3.01 -1.10
N LEU A 79 -4.89 2.29 -0.22
CA LEU A 79 -5.30 2.00 1.15
C LEU A 79 -4.35 2.74 2.10
N PRO A 80 -4.75 3.87 2.69
CA PRO A 80 -3.94 4.56 3.69
C PRO A 80 -3.94 3.81 5.04
N GLU A 81 -2.94 4.06 5.86
CA GLU A 81 -2.83 3.53 7.23
C GLU A 81 -4.10 3.84 8.05
N ASN A 82 -4.50 5.11 8.08
CA ASN A 82 -5.72 5.57 8.72
C ASN A 82 -6.73 5.98 7.65
N ALA A 83 -7.54 5.02 7.19
CA ALA A 83 -8.55 5.30 6.18
C ALA A 83 -9.76 5.98 6.82
N PRO A 84 -10.14 7.19 6.37
CA PRO A 84 -11.36 7.83 6.84
C PRO A 84 -12.57 7.07 6.29
N LEU A 85 -13.34 6.45 7.17
CA LEU A 85 -14.64 5.87 6.86
C LEU A 85 -15.73 6.88 7.25
N HIS A 86 -16.76 6.99 6.41
CA HIS A 86 -17.96 7.78 6.72
C HIS A 86 -18.86 6.97 7.66
N SER A 87 -18.69 7.18 8.96
CA SER A 87 -19.24 6.37 10.05
C SER A 87 -20.75 6.10 9.97
N ALA A 88 -21.53 7.05 9.50
CA ALA A 88 -22.98 6.94 9.37
C ALA A 88 -23.50 6.23 8.10
N MET A 89 -22.63 5.53 7.38
CA MET A 89 -22.99 4.77 6.18
C MET A 89 -22.91 3.28 6.43
N SER A 90 -23.80 2.51 5.79
CA SER A 90 -23.60 1.07 5.66
C SER A 90 -22.45 0.77 4.71
N VAL A 91 -21.84 -0.43 4.82
CA VAL A 91 -20.77 -0.90 3.92
C VAL A 91 -21.19 -0.73 2.46
N HIS A 92 -22.40 -1.18 2.09
CA HIS A 92 -22.90 -1.05 0.72
C HIS A 92 -23.03 0.40 0.28
N ALA A 93 -23.60 1.27 1.14
CA ALA A 93 -23.75 2.70 0.83
C ALA A 93 -22.38 3.37 0.62
N PHE A 94 -21.39 3.04 1.44
CA PHE A 94 -20.03 3.55 1.32
C PHE A 94 -19.34 3.09 0.02
N LEU A 95 -19.44 1.80 -0.33
CA LEU A 95 -18.85 1.29 -1.58
C LEU A 95 -19.53 1.90 -2.81
N ARG A 96 -20.84 2.13 -2.78
CA ARG A 96 -21.56 2.86 -3.84
C ARG A 96 -21.07 4.31 -3.95
N TYR A 97 -20.94 4.99 -2.82
CA TYR A 97 -20.38 6.35 -2.79
C TYR A 97 -18.96 6.38 -3.40
N ALA A 98 -18.08 5.48 -2.95
CA ALA A 98 -16.73 5.38 -3.46
C ALA A 98 -16.67 5.10 -4.97
N ALA A 99 -17.56 4.24 -5.48
CA ALA A 99 -17.68 3.94 -6.90
C ALA A 99 -18.10 5.18 -7.71
N CYS A 100 -19.09 5.95 -7.22
CA CYS A 100 -19.49 7.20 -7.84
C CYS A 100 -18.37 8.23 -7.89
N MET A 101 -17.61 8.38 -6.79
CA MET A 101 -16.46 9.29 -6.71
C MET A 101 -15.33 8.90 -7.68
N ARG A 102 -15.23 7.61 -8.03
CA ARG A 102 -14.29 7.09 -9.05
C ARG A 102 -14.84 7.16 -10.47
N GLY A 103 -15.98 7.81 -10.70
CA GLY A 103 -16.58 8.03 -12.02
C GLY A 103 -17.33 6.81 -12.59
N ILE A 104 -17.63 5.78 -11.79
CA ILE A 104 -18.43 4.63 -12.22
C ILE A 104 -19.93 5.03 -12.20
N THR A 105 -20.41 5.59 -13.31
CA THR A 105 -21.76 6.16 -13.40
C THR A 105 -22.84 5.13 -13.75
N GLY A 106 -22.50 4.09 -14.52
CA GLY A 106 -23.43 3.05 -14.93
C GLY A 106 -23.89 2.20 -13.73
N ARG A 107 -25.22 2.13 -13.47
CA ARG A 107 -25.77 1.38 -12.32
C ARG A 107 -25.36 -0.10 -12.36
N LYS A 108 -25.54 -0.77 -13.51
CA LYS A 108 -25.20 -2.20 -13.65
C LYS A 108 -23.70 -2.45 -13.45
N GLU A 109 -22.85 -1.63 -14.05
CA GLU A 109 -21.40 -1.73 -13.92
C GLU A 109 -20.98 -1.52 -12.46
N ARG A 110 -21.52 -0.48 -11.81
CA ARG A 110 -21.23 -0.16 -10.42
C ARG A 110 -21.55 -1.31 -9.48
N GLU A 111 -22.80 -1.85 -9.57
CA GLU A 111 -23.20 -2.98 -8.72
C GLU A 111 -22.35 -4.24 -8.99
N ALA A 112 -21.98 -4.50 -10.24
CA ALA A 112 -21.09 -5.61 -10.58
C ALA A 112 -19.67 -5.44 -9.97
N LYS A 113 -19.10 -4.23 -10.03
CA LYS A 113 -17.79 -3.95 -9.42
C LYS A 113 -17.85 -4.03 -7.89
N ILE A 114 -18.92 -3.52 -7.27
CA ILE A 114 -19.14 -3.65 -5.83
C ILE A 114 -19.24 -5.13 -5.44
N ALA A 115 -20.04 -5.93 -6.14
CA ALA A 115 -20.18 -7.36 -5.86
C ALA A 115 -18.83 -8.09 -5.90
N ARG A 116 -17.98 -7.81 -6.93
CA ARG A 116 -16.63 -8.39 -7.00
C ARG A 116 -15.72 -7.97 -5.85
N ALA A 117 -15.76 -6.70 -5.46
CA ALA A 117 -14.96 -6.20 -4.35
C ALA A 117 -15.44 -6.79 -3.01
N VAL A 118 -16.74 -6.93 -2.81
CA VAL A 118 -17.37 -7.57 -1.64
C VAL A 118 -16.96 -9.03 -1.53
N GLU A 119 -17.02 -9.77 -2.65
CA GLU A 119 -16.59 -11.18 -2.72
C GLU A 119 -15.11 -11.33 -2.33
N ARG A 120 -14.23 -10.59 -3.01
CA ARG A 120 -12.78 -10.65 -2.76
C ARG A 120 -12.40 -10.27 -1.32
N CYS A 121 -13.08 -9.31 -0.73
CA CYS A 121 -12.82 -8.84 0.63
C CYS A 121 -13.67 -9.55 1.69
N GLN A 122 -14.50 -10.54 1.31
CA GLN A 122 -15.36 -11.34 2.22
C GLN A 122 -16.23 -10.44 3.11
N LEU A 123 -17.02 -9.55 2.49
CA LEU A 123 -17.85 -8.56 3.18
C LEU A 123 -19.35 -8.87 3.14
N HIS A 124 -19.74 -10.08 2.68
CA HIS A 124 -21.16 -10.44 2.48
C HIS A 124 -22.00 -10.28 3.76
N ASP A 125 -21.48 -10.79 4.87
CA ASP A 125 -22.21 -10.84 6.14
C ASP A 125 -22.41 -9.47 6.78
N VAL A 126 -21.58 -8.48 6.42
CA VAL A 126 -21.60 -7.13 7.00
C VAL A 126 -22.06 -6.05 6.02
N LEU A 127 -22.52 -6.43 4.84
CA LEU A 127 -22.83 -5.50 3.73
C LEU A 127 -23.84 -4.41 4.11
N GLN A 128 -24.79 -4.75 4.98
CA GLN A 128 -25.85 -3.84 5.44
C GLN A 128 -25.52 -3.21 6.81
N GLU A 129 -24.43 -3.59 7.45
CA GLU A 129 -24.05 -3.03 8.74
C GLU A 129 -23.44 -1.62 8.58
N ASP A 130 -23.62 -0.80 9.60
CA ASP A 130 -23.00 0.51 9.68
C ASP A 130 -21.51 0.39 9.93
N LEU A 131 -20.71 1.24 9.28
CA LEU A 131 -19.25 1.21 9.37
C LEU A 131 -18.73 1.38 10.80
N ASP A 132 -19.47 2.09 11.66
CA ASP A 132 -19.11 2.27 13.07
C ASP A 132 -19.30 0.99 13.90
N ALA A 133 -20.21 0.13 13.52
CA ALA A 133 -20.47 -1.14 14.21
C ALA A 133 -19.39 -2.20 13.91
N LEU A 134 -18.61 -2.01 12.85
CA LEU A 134 -17.64 -3.01 12.39
C LEU A 134 -16.41 -3.10 13.30
N SER A 135 -15.88 -4.32 13.43
CA SER A 135 -14.54 -4.55 13.99
C SER A 135 -13.45 -3.86 13.17
N LYS A 136 -12.26 -3.64 13.75
CA LYS A 136 -11.09 -3.09 13.04
C LYS A 136 -10.77 -3.88 11.78
N GLY A 137 -10.87 -5.21 11.83
CA GLY A 137 -10.61 -6.09 10.70
C GLY A 137 -11.60 -5.88 9.54
N PHE A 138 -12.89 -5.85 9.81
CA PHE A 138 -13.89 -5.57 8.80
C PHE A 138 -13.74 -4.16 8.21
N ARG A 139 -13.48 -3.15 9.04
CA ARG A 139 -13.19 -1.78 8.53
C ARG A 139 -12.01 -1.79 7.57
N ARG A 140 -10.94 -2.54 7.89
CA ARG A 140 -9.77 -2.65 7.01
C ARG A 140 -10.10 -3.32 5.68
N ARG A 141 -10.92 -4.39 5.69
CA ARG A 141 -11.42 -5.05 4.49
C ARG A 141 -12.30 -4.13 3.64
N VAL A 142 -13.16 -3.32 4.24
CA VAL A 142 -13.97 -2.32 3.53
C VAL A 142 -13.08 -1.28 2.84
N CYS A 143 -12.05 -0.79 3.51
CA CYS A 143 -11.09 0.14 2.92
C CYS A 143 -10.31 -0.50 1.76
N LEU A 144 -9.94 -1.79 1.89
CA LEU A 144 -9.30 -2.53 0.81
C LEU A 144 -10.27 -2.75 -0.37
N ALA A 145 -11.54 -3.11 -0.11
CA ALA A 145 -12.58 -3.22 -1.13
C ALA A 145 -12.73 -1.91 -1.92
N GLN A 146 -12.73 -0.76 -1.21
CA GLN A 146 -12.74 0.56 -1.83
C GLN A 146 -11.50 0.82 -2.70
N ALA A 147 -10.32 0.37 -2.26
CA ALA A 147 -9.07 0.56 -3.01
C ALA A 147 -9.05 -0.25 -4.32
N ILE A 148 -9.61 -1.47 -4.31
CA ILE A 148 -9.63 -2.38 -5.48
C ILE A 148 -10.91 -2.27 -6.34
N LEU A 149 -11.84 -1.41 -5.99
CA LEU A 149 -13.19 -1.32 -6.58
C LEU A 149 -13.17 -1.16 -8.12
N ASN A 150 -12.18 -0.44 -8.65
CA ASN A 150 -12.02 -0.21 -10.09
C ASN A 150 -11.01 -1.16 -10.74
N GLU A 151 -10.60 -2.22 -10.05
CA GLU A 151 -9.59 -3.18 -10.51
C GLU A 151 -8.32 -2.47 -11.03
N PRO A 152 -7.70 -1.61 -10.19
CA PRO A 152 -6.62 -0.75 -10.63
C PRO A 152 -5.37 -1.56 -10.97
N PRO A 153 -4.64 -1.21 -12.06
CA PRO A 153 -3.38 -1.87 -12.41
C PRO A 153 -2.21 -1.52 -11.47
N ALA A 154 -2.39 -0.52 -10.61
CA ALA A 154 -1.43 -0.14 -9.56
C ALA A 154 -2.14 -0.04 -8.21
N LEU A 155 -1.52 -0.57 -7.14
CA LEU A 155 -2.10 -0.58 -5.80
C LEU A 155 -1.04 -0.20 -4.77
N ILE A 156 -1.35 0.74 -3.90
CA ILE A 156 -0.52 1.15 -2.78
C ILE A 156 -1.26 0.85 -1.48
N LEU A 157 -0.65 0.05 -0.62
CA LEU A 157 -1.19 -0.42 0.65
C LEU A 157 -0.29 0.06 1.79
N ASP A 158 -0.78 0.98 2.60
CA ASP A 158 -0.02 1.51 3.75
C ASP A 158 -0.44 0.75 5.02
N GLU A 159 0.46 -0.11 5.54
CA GLU A 159 0.28 -0.96 6.72
C GLU A 159 -1.03 -1.80 6.67
N PRO A 160 -1.31 -2.59 5.62
CA PRO A 160 -2.63 -3.19 5.37
C PRO A 160 -3.09 -4.19 6.44
N THR A 161 -2.16 -4.76 7.20
CA THR A 161 -2.45 -5.79 8.22
C THR A 161 -2.23 -5.29 9.65
N ASP A 162 -1.94 -3.99 9.84
CA ASP A 162 -1.71 -3.45 11.17
C ASP A 162 -2.93 -3.62 12.09
N GLY A 163 -2.67 -4.15 13.30
CA GLY A 163 -3.67 -4.38 14.33
C GLY A 163 -4.74 -5.42 13.98
N LEU A 164 -4.47 -6.31 13.02
CA LEU A 164 -5.31 -7.47 12.70
C LEU A 164 -4.84 -8.71 13.45
N ASP A 165 -5.77 -9.61 13.74
CA ASP A 165 -5.44 -10.92 14.28
C ASP A 165 -4.76 -11.84 13.23
N PRO A 166 -4.12 -12.96 13.64
CA PRO A 166 -3.37 -13.80 12.70
C PRO A 166 -4.20 -14.39 11.53
N ASN A 167 -5.49 -14.67 11.74
CA ASN A 167 -6.36 -15.20 10.70
C ASN A 167 -6.68 -14.11 9.67
N GLN A 168 -7.07 -12.92 10.14
CA GLN A 168 -7.32 -11.77 9.29
C GLN A 168 -6.08 -11.36 8.48
N LYS A 169 -4.89 -11.39 9.09
CA LYS A 169 -3.62 -11.17 8.38
C LYS A 169 -3.42 -12.15 7.23
N ARG A 170 -3.69 -13.44 7.48
CA ARG A 170 -3.56 -14.50 6.46
C ARG A 170 -4.49 -14.25 5.27
N GLU A 171 -5.74 -13.86 5.53
CA GLU A 171 -6.72 -13.58 4.49
C GLU A 171 -6.32 -12.35 3.64
N ILE A 172 -5.87 -11.26 4.26
CA ILE A 172 -5.36 -10.09 3.52
C ILE A 172 -4.12 -10.47 2.69
N ARG A 173 -3.21 -11.28 3.23
CA ARG A 173 -2.03 -11.77 2.50
C ARG A 173 -2.42 -12.63 1.29
N SER A 174 -3.41 -13.51 1.44
CA SER A 174 -3.93 -14.30 0.32
C SER A 174 -4.49 -13.41 -0.77
N LEU A 175 -5.30 -12.43 -0.40
CA LEU A 175 -5.88 -11.47 -1.35
C LEU A 175 -4.80 -10.66 -2.09
N ILE A 176 -3.75 -10.19 -1.40
CA ILE A 176 -2.62 -9.50 -2.03
C ILE A 176 -1.93 -10.44 -3.04
N GLY A 177 -1.77 -11.73 -2.67
CA GLY A 177 -1.21 -12.76 -3.55
C GLY A 177 -2.01 -12.96 -4.85
N GLU A 178 -3.35 -12.92 -4.78
CA GLU A 178 -4.23 -13.03 -5.94
C GLU A 178 -4.19 -11.75 -6.81
N LEU A 179 -4.21 -10.58 -6.16
CA LEU A 179 -4.24 -9.29 -6.85
C LEU A 179 -2.97 -9.03 -7.67
N ARG A 180 -1.80 -9.53 -7.21
CA ARG A 180 -0.51 -9.28 -7.85
C ARG A 180 -0.44 -9.75 -9.29
N GLU A 181 -1.21 -10.77 -9.69
CA GLU A 181 -1.15 -11.33 -11.05
C GLU A 181 -1.38 -10.27 -12.13
N ASN A 182 -2.26 -9.31 -11.85
CA ASN A 182 -2.63 -8.25 -12.79
C ASN A 182 -2.31 -6.83 -12.29
N THR A 183 -1.67 -6.72 -11.11
CA THR A 183 -1.48 -5.44 -10.42
C THR A 183 -0.03 -5.27 -9.98
N ALA A 184 0.51 -4.06 -10.13
CA ALA A 184 1.76 -3.65 -9.50
C ALA A 184 1.45 -3.17 -8.08
N ILE A 185 1.99 -3.83 -7.05
CA ILE A 185 1.63 -3.56 -5.65
C ILE A 185 2.83 -2.98 -4.89
N ILE A 186 2.61 -1.91 -4.16
CA ILE A 186 3.52 -1.42 -3.12
C ILE A 186 2.84 -1.65 -1.77
N LEU A 187 3.54 -2.32 -0.89
CA LEU A 187 3.10 -2.64 0.46
C LEU A 187 4.06 -2.02 1.47
N SER A 188 3.62 -1.01 2.24
CA SER A 188 4.41 -0.56 3.37
C SER A 188 4.16 -1.47 4.57
N THR A 189 5.20 -1.82 5.29
CA THR A 189 5.09 -2.56 6.53
C THR A 189 6.33 -2.37 7.41
N HIS A 190 6.12 -2.48 8.71
CA HIS A 190 7.17 -2.67 9.70
C HIS A 190 7.23 -4.13 10.20
N ILE A 191 6.33 -4.99 9.71
CA ILE A 191 6.21 -6.40 10.07
C ILE A 191 6.98 -7.24 9.05
N LEU A 192 8.13 -7.75 9.44
CA LEU A 192 9.06 -8.44 8.55
C LEU A 192 8.54 -9.79 8.04
N GLU A 193 7.67 -10.46 8.80
CA GLU A 193 6.97 -11.67 8.35
C GLU A 193 6.08 -11.43 7.13
N GLU A 194 5.65 -10.19 6.88
CA GLU A 194 4.91 -9.85 5.67
C GLU A 194 5.79 -9.84 4.44
N VAL A 195 7.03 -9.39 4.61
CA VAL A 195 8.02 -9.42 3.52
C VAL A 195 8.23 -10.85 3.04
N GLU A 196 8.40 -11.79 3.99
CA GLU A 196 8.54 -13.20 3.66
C GLU A 196 7.29 -13.81 3.02
N ALA A 197 6.10 -13.41 3.52
CA ALA A 197 4.85 -14.05 3.14
C ALA A 197 4.31 -13.61 1.77
N VAL A 198 4.45 -12.33 1.41
CA VAL A 198 3.75 -11.78 0.22
C VAL A 198 4.62 -10.97 -0.73
N CYS A 199 5.77 -10.42 -0.28
CA CYS A 199 6.60 -9.58 -1.14
C CYS A 199 7.42 -10.41 -2.12
N THR A 200 7.53 -9.94 -3.36
CA THR A 200 8.45 -10.47 -4.38
C THR A 200 9.78 -9.73 -4.37
N ARG A 201 9.73 -8.45 -4.00
CA ARG A 201 10.88 -7.56 -3.90
C ARG A 201 10.80 -6.74 -2.63
N THR A 202 11.93 -6.26 -2.18
CA THR A 202 12.07 -5.47 -0.95
C THR A 202 12.84 -4.20 -1.21
N LEU A 203 12.35 -3.08 -0.69
CA LEU A 203 13.02 -1.80 -0.62
C LEU A 203 13.13 -1.38 0.85
N LEU A 204 14.35 -1.26 1.35
CA LEU A 204 14.63 -0.81 2.72
C LEU A 204 14.92 0.70 2.71
N LEU A 205 14.09 1.44 3.41
CA LEU A 205 14.22 2.88 3.62
C LEU A 205 14.65 3.17 5.06
N CYS A 206 15.67 4.01 5.24
CA CYS A 206 16.08 4.49 6.54
C CYS A 206 16.52 5.95 6.46
N ALA A 207 16.02 6.77 7.38
CA ALA A 207 16.30 8.22 7.42
C ALA A 207 16.15 8.92 6.06
N GLY A 208 15.11 8.56 5.31
CA GLY A 208 14.79 9.11 3.99
C GLY A 208 15.56 8.49 2.82
N LYS A 209 16.56 7.64 3.07
CA LYS A 209 17.43 7.06 2.03
C LYS A 209 17.15 5.60 1.79
N LYS A 210 17.26 5.19 0.53
CA LYS A 210 17.20 3.79 0.13
C LYS A 210 18.51 3.09 0.51
N LEU A 211 18.44 2.13 1.43
CA LEU A 211 19.60 1.32 1.84
C LEU A 211 19.73 0.03 1.04
N PHE A 212 18.59 -0.52 0.59
CA PHE A 212 18.56 -1.76 -0.19
C PHE A 212 17.37 -1.73 -1.16
N GLU A 213 17.53 -2.33 -2.32
CA GLU A 213 16.46 -2.71 -3.23
C GLU A 213 16.89 -3.97 -3.99
N GLY A 214 16.06 -5.00 -3.92
CA GLY A 214 16.34 -6.28 -4.59
C GLY A 214 15.18 -7.25 -4.50
N SER A 215 15.38 -8.48 -4.95
CA SER A 215 14.42 -9.55 -4.74
C SER A 215 14.31 -9.89 -3.25
N ARG A 216 13.22 -10.56 -2.86
CA ARG A 216 13.06 -11.07 -1.49
C ARG A 216 14.21 -12.03 -1.14
N GLU A 217 14.60 -12.88 -2.09
CA GLU A 217 15.69 -13.84 -1.93
C GLU A 217 17.04 -13.15 -1.69
N GLU A 218 17.33 -12.09 -2.45
CA GLU A 218 18.54 -11.26 -2.24
C GLU A 218 18.53 -10.58 -0.87
N PHE A 219 17.39 -10.08 -0.42
CA PHE A 219 17.25 -9.49 0.93
C PHE A 219 17.50 -10.53 2.02
N MET A 220 16.90 -11.72 1.89
CA MET A 220 17.10 -12.82 2.85
C MET A 220 18.53 -13.37 2.85
N ALA A 221 19.21 -13.33 1.72
CA ALA A 221 20.62 -13.75 1.61
C ALA A 221 21.60 -12.84 2.38
N LEU A 222 21.18 -11.63 2.77
CA LEU A 222 21.97 -10.74 3.63
C LEU A 222 22.03 -11.21 5.09
N LYS A 223 21.21 -12.18 5.49
CA LYS A 223 21.23 -12.74 6.86
C LYS A 223 22.52 -13.46 7.15
N GLN A 224 23.05 -13.25 8.36
CA GLN A 224 24.16 -14.01 8.89
C GLN A 224 23.67 -15.32 9.52
N SER A 225 24.59 -16.27 9.74
CA SER A 225 24.25 -17.56 10.35
C SER A 225 23.64 -17.37 11.75
N GLY A 226 22.42 -17.88 11.95
CA GLY A 226 21.67 -17.73 13.20
C GLY A 226 20.91 -16.41 13.37
N GLU A 227 21.04 -15.47 12.43
CA GLU A 227 20.33 -14.18 12.47
C GLU A 227 18.86 -14.35 12.10
N THR A 228 17.95 -13.71 12.83
CA THR A 228 16.54 -13.57 12.44
C THR A 228 16.39 -12.45 11.41
N VAL A 229 15.23 -12.33 10.76
CA VAL A 229 14.95 -11.19 9.85
C VAL A 229 14.93 -9.88 10.62
N SER A 230 14.48 -9.90 11.89
CA SER A 230 14.48 -8.74 12.77
C SER A 230 15.90 -8.29 13.11
N ASP A 231 16.82 -9.21 13.33
CA ASP A 231 18.24 -8.90 13.59
C ASP A 231 18.90 -8.31 12.35
N LEU A 232 18.63 -8.88 11.16
CA LEU A 232 19.07 -8.31 9.88
C LEU A 232 18.60 -6.87 9.72
N PHE A 233 17.33 -6.62 9.95
CA PHE A 233 16.74 -5.31 9.84
C PHE A 233 17.38 -4.31 10.82
N ALA A 234 17.51 -4.68 12.10
CA ALA A 234 18.17 -3.86 13.12
C ALA A 234 19.63 -3.52 12.75
N ARG A 235 20.36 -4.49 12.23
CA ARG A 235 21.74 -4.30 11.76
C ARG A 235 21.83 -3.35 10.58
N LEU A 236 20.94 -3.49 9.57
CA LEU A 236 20.95 -2.64 8.39
C LEU A 236 20.47 -1.20 8.68
N THR A 237 19.56 -1.02 9.63
CA THR A 237 19.03 0.30 10.00
C THR A 237 19.82 1.00 11.09
N GLY A 238 20.78 0.31 11.71
CA GLY A 238 21.58 0.85 12.83
C GLY A 238 20.81 0.92 14.15
N GLU A 239 19.68 0.23 14.27
CA GLU A 239 18.87 0.18 15.52
C GLU A 239 19.39 -0.85 16.53
N GLY A 240 20.34 -1.70 16.14
CA GLY A 240 20.94 -2.75 17.00
C GLY A 240 21.90 -2.25 18.08
N GLY A 241 22.11 -0.94 18.23
CA GLY A 241 23.07 -0.35 19.15
C GLY A 241 22.48 0.57 20.24
N ARG A 242 21.16 0.57 20.43
CA ARG A 242 20.52 1.37 21.49
C ARG A 242 19.76 0.45 22.45
N THR A 243 20.49 -0.27 23.26
CA THR A 243 20.03 -0.84 24.54
C THR A 243 20.63 -0.02 25.67
#